data_e8a8bc51742de3b80b7aaa814b5d5a60
#
_entry.id   e8a8bc51742de3b80b7aaa814b5d5a60
#
_cell.length_a   1.000
_cell.length_b   1.000
_cell.length_c   1.000
_cell.angle_alpha   90.00
_cell.angle_beta   90.00
_cell.angle_gamma   90.00
#
_symmetry.space_group_name_H-M   'P 1'
#
loop_
_entity.id
_entity.type
_entity.pdbx_description
1 polymer ?
#
loop_
_entity_poly.entity_id
_entity_poly.type
_entity_poly.pdbx_seq_one_letter_code
_entity_poly.pdbx_strand_id
1 'polypeptide(L)'
;MEKAKSHINYDNAVIHVDDVSKSFGDRQILRNVDLKLFEGENLVVLGRSGTGKSVLIKLISGLLKPDSGTINVLGEVVNDLKERELMQLRLKIGFSFQNSALYDSMTVRENLEFPLVRNKRNLSRAEINREVEDVLEGVGLSQAINQMPSELSGGQKKRIGIARTLILRPDIMLYDEPTAGLDPITCLEINTLINEVQQRYKTSSIIITHDLACAKMVGD
;
A
#
# COMPACT_ATOMS: atom_id res chain seq x y z
N MET A 1 3.00 22.81 -18.32
CA MET A 1 3.47 21.48 -18.81
C MET A 1 2.28 20.53 -18.67
N GLU A 2 1.68 20.16 -19.78
CA GLU A 2 0.62 19.13 -19.81
C GLU A 2 1.22 17.81 -19.35
N LYS A 3 0.68 17.23 -18.26
CA LYS A 3 1.00 15.85 -17.88
C LYS A 3 0.57 14.96 -19.06
N ALA A 4 1.50 14.21 -19.63
CA ALA A 4 1.15 13.14 -20.55
C ALA A 4 0.18 12.21 -19.82
N LYS A 5 -1.09 12.20 -20.26
CA LYS A 5 -2.08 11.24 -19.78
C LYS A 5 -1.56 9.85 -20.16
N SER A 6 -1.17 9.07 -19.16
CA SER A 6 -0.92 7.65 -19.36
C SER A 6 -2.17 7.04 -19.97
N HIS A 7 -2.04 6.27 -21.04
CA HIS A 7 -3.17 5.53 -21.62
C HIS A 7 -3.55 4.43 -20.62
N ILE A 8 -4.56 4.71 -19.76
CA ILE A 8 -5.15 3.74 -18.86
C ILE A 8 -5.90 2.71 -19.74
N ASN A 9 -5.48 1.46 -19.66
CA ASN A 9 -6.19 0.38 -20.36
C ASN A 9 -7.41 -0.04 -19.52
N TYR A 10 -8.58 0.42 -19.91
CA TYR A 10 -9.85 0.20 -19.20
C TYR A 10 -10.30 -1.27 -19.15
N ASP A 11 -9.69 -2.16 -19.95
CA ASP A 11 -10.02 -3.59 -19.94
C ASP A 11 -9.26 -4.38 -18.85
N ASN A 12 -8.22 -3.78 -18.21
CA ASN A 12 -7.35 -4.41 -17.23
C ASN A 12 -7.51 -3.83 -15.81
N ALA A 13 -8.74 -3.93 -15.25
CA ALA A 13 -8.93 -3.59 -13.84
C ALA A 13 -8.26 -4.63 -12.95
N VAL A 14 -7.27 -4.19 -12.13
CA VAL A 14 -6.57 -5.04 -11.14
C VAL A 14 -7.34 -5.14 -9.82
N ILE A 15 -8.23 -4.17 -9.54
CA ILE A 15 -9.23 -4.24 -8.47
C ILE A 15 -10.59 -3.82 -9.05
N HIS A 16 -11.62 -4.60 -8.73
CA HIS A 16 -13.02 -4.26 -9.02
C HIS A 16 -13.86 -4.52 -7.77
N VAL A 17 -14.40 -3.47 -7.19
CA VAL A 17 -15.38 -3.47 -6.10
C VAL A 17 -16.74 -3.16 -6.73
N ASP A 18 -17.72 -4.03 -6.51
CA ASP A 18 -19.04 -3.96 -7.15
C ASP A 18 -20.14 -4.08 -6.09
N ASP A 19 -20.95 -3.02 -5.93
CA ASP A 19 -22.09 -2.90 -5.01
C ASP A 19 -21.78 -3.30 -3.55
N VAL A 20 -20.57 -2.98 -3.08
CA VAL A 20 -20.10 -3.43 -1.75
C VAL A 20 -20.68 -2.60 -0.62
N SER A 21 -21.28 -3.31 0.35
CA SER A 21 -21.75 -2.72 1.60
C SER A 21 -21.11 -3.38 2.81
N LYS A 22 -20.92 -2.61 3.90
CA LYS A 22 -20.37 -3.08 5.17
C LYS A 22 -20.94 -2.32 6.35
N SER A 23 -21.39 -3.09 7.36
CA SER A 23 -21.90 -2.58 8.63
C SER A 23 -21.14 -3.20 9.80
N PHE A 24 -21.16 -2.54 10.96
CA PHE A 24 -20.72 -3.06 12.25
C PHE A 24 -21.82 -2.79 13.28
N GLY A 25 -22.51 -3.85 13.71
CA GLY A 25 -23.76 -3.76 14.44
C GLY A 25 -24.79 -2.97 13.61
N ASP A 26 -25.44 -2.01 14.19
CA ASP A 26 -26.47 -1.18 13.54
C ASP A 26 -25.88 -0.05 12.68
N ARG A 27 -24.57 0.13 12.70
CA ARG A 27 -23.92 1.23 11.98
C ARG A 27 -23.44 0.79 10.61
N GLN A 28 -24.10 1.25 9.55
CA GLN A 28 -23.65 1.08 8.17
C GLN A 28 -22.46 2.02 7.89
N ILE A 29 -21.32 1.45 7.47
CA ILE A 29 -20.07 2.18 7.21
C ILE A 29 -19.87 2.41 5.72
N LEU A 30 -20.09 1.38 4.92
CA LEU A 30 -20.04 1.47 3.44
C LEU A 30 -21.41 1.06 2.90
N ARG A 31 -21.85 1.77 1.85
CA ARG A 31 -23.15 1.54 1.23
C ARG A 31 -23.02 1.58 -0.29
N ASN A 32 -23.26 0.43 -0.94
CA ASN A 32 -23.28 0.28 -2.38
C ASN A 32 -22.08 0.97 -3.05
N VAL A 33 -20.86 0.58 -2.63
CA VAL A 33 -19.63 1.18 -3.12
C VAL A 33 -19.17 0.46 -4.38
N ASP A 34 -18.95 1.25 -5.45
CA ASP A 34 -18.34 0.83 -6.69
C ASP A 34 -16.99 1.50 -6.87
N LEU A 35 -15.96 0.73 -7.25
CA LEU A 35 -14.62 1.24 -7.48
C LEU A 35 -13.86 0.33 -8.44
N LYS A 36 -13.09 0.92 -9.34
CA LYS A 36 -12.12 0.19 -10.18
C LYS A 36 -10.76 0.84 -10.06
N LEU A 37 -9.73 0.00 -9.97
CA LEU A 37 -8.32 0.39 -10.10
C LEU A 37 -7.76 -0.31 -11.32
N PHE A 38 -7.14 0.43 -12.20
CA PHE A 38 -6.51 -0.11 -13.40
C PHE A 38 -5.01 -0.32 -13.22
N GLU A 39 -4.42 -1.16 -14.09
CA GLU A 39 -2.98 -1.43 -14.04
C GLU A 39 -2.17 -0.14 -14.21
N GLY A 40 -1.21 0.07 -13.30
CA GLY A 40 -0.33 1.24 -13.29
C GLY A 40 -0.99 2.55 -12.85
N GLU A 41 -2.23 2.52 -12.35
CA GLU A 41 -2.96 3.69 -11.86
C GLU A 41 -2.69 3.96 -10.38
N ASN A 42 -2.64 5.24 -10.00
CA ASN A 42 -2.76 5.73 -8.63
C ASN A 42 -4.16 6.30 -8.38
N LEU A 43 -5.05 5.48 -7.83
CA LEU A 43 -6.40 5.87 -7.49
C LEU A 43 -6.45 6.49 -6.08
N VAL A 44 -6.96 7.71 -5.96
CA VAL A 44 -7.11 8.37 -4.66
C VAL A 44 -8.55 8.27 -4.15
N VAL A 45 -8.70 7.76 -2.91
CA VAL A 45 -9.96 7.77 -2.18
C VAL A 45 -9.92 8.90 -1.14
N LEU A 46 -10.54 10.03 -1.49
CA LEU A 46 -10.58 11.22 -0.66
C LEU A 46 -11.82 11.24 0.25
N GLY A 47 -11.65 11.63 1.49
CA GLY A 47 -12.79 11.79 2.40
C GLY A 47 -12.39 12.11 3.85
N ARG A 48 -13.35 12.59 4.66
CA ARG A 48 -13.12 12.91 6.06
C ARG A 48 -12.71 11.68 6.87
N SER A 49 -12.05 11.87 8.02
CA SER A 49 -11.76 10.78 8.95
C SER A 49 -13.07 10.11 9.42
N GLY A 50 -13.03 8.77 9.55
CA GLY A 50 -14.17 7.98 10.01
C GLY A 50 -15.25 7.67 8.95
N THR A 51 -15.06 8.00 7.67
CA THR A 51 -16.03 7.71 6.59
C THR A 51 -15.94 6.30 6.01
N GLY A 52 -15.11 5.40 6.58
CA GLY A 52 -15.02 4.01 6.13
C GLY A 52 -13.88 3.72 5.15
N LYS A 53 -13.02 4.70 4.79
CA LYS A 53 -11.92 4.51 3.83
C LYS A 53 -10.99 3.34 4.21
N SER A 54 -10.53 3.28 5.46
CA SER A 54 -9.70 2.16 5.95
C SER A 54 -10.47 0.83 6.02
N VAL A 55 -11.81 0.86 6.12
CA VAL A 55 -12.64 -0.35 6.02
C VAL A 55 -12.60 -0.88 4.58
N LEU A 56 -12.70 0.01 3.57
CA LEU A 56 -12.65 -0.37 2.16
C LEU A 56 -11.35 -1.12 1.82
N ILE A 57 -10.18 -0.60 2.19
CA ILE A 57 -8.91 -1.30 1.88
C ILE A 57 -8.73 -2.59 2.68
N LYS A 58 -9.31 -2.70 3.88
CA LYS A 58 -9.36 -3.98 4.63
C LYS A 58 -10.26 -5.02 3.96
N LEU A 59 -11.34 -4.59 3.31
CA LEU A 59 -12.20 -5.47 2.51
C LEU A 59 -11.44 -5.93 1.25
N ILE A 60 -10.79 -5.01 0.52
CA ILE A 60 -10.00 -5.31 -0.68
C ILE A 60 -8.87 -6.32 -0.37
N SER A 61 -8.19 -6.17 0.78
CA SER A 61 -7.13 -7.11 1.20
C SER A 61 -7.65 -8.40 1.84
N GLY A 62 -8.96 -8.59 1.93
CA GLY A 62 -9.59 -9.76 2.56
C GLY A 62 -9.37 -9.84 4.07
N LEU A 63 -8.93 -8.75 4.73
CA LEU A 63 -8.85 -8.66 6.21
C LEU A 63 -10.23 -8.55 6.85
N LEU A 64 -11.20 -8.08 6.08
CA LEU A 64 -12.63 -8.06 6.44
C LEU A 64 -13.43 -8.68 5.30
N LYS A 65 -14.63 -9.20 5.62
CA LYS A 65 -15.60 -9.66 4.63
C LYS A 65 -16.70 -8.60 4.45
N PRO A 66 -17.13 -8.31 3.21
CA PRO A 66 -18.30 -7.45 2.97
C PRO A 66 -19.57 -8.16 3.44
N ASP A 67 -20.63 -7.40 3.68
CA ASP A 67 -21.95 -7.94 4.00
C ASP A 67 -22.74 -8.24 2.72
N SER A 68 -22.50 -7.45 1.64
CA SER A 68 -23.03 -7.66 0.29
C SER A 68 -22.06 -7.11 -0.76
N GLY A 69 -22.31 -7.43 -2.03
CA GLY A 69 -21.48 -7.06 -3.16
C GLY A 69 -20.29 -7.98 -3.37
N THR A 70 -19.46 -7.68 -4.35
CA THR A 70 -18.34 -8.53 -4.79
C THR A 70 -17.06 -7.71 -4.89
N ILE A 71 -15.95 -8.33 -4.48
CA ILE A 71 -14.61 -7.74 -4.61
C ILE A 71 -13.74 -8.69 -5.41
N ASN A 72 -13.28 -8.24 -6.58
CA ASN A 72 -12.30 -8.95 -7.39
C ASN A 72 -10.95 -8.24 -7.30
N VAL A 73 -9.89 -8.99 -7.05
CA VAL A 73 -8.51 -8.49 -6.99
C VAL A 73 -7.61 -9.42 -7.80
N LEU A 74 -6.94 -8.89 -8.82
CA LEU A 74 -6.07 -9.64 -9.72
C LEU A 74 -6.76 -10.88 -10.34
N GLY A 75 -8.07 -10.76 -10.65
CA GLY A 75 -8.88 -11.82 -11.21
C GLY A 75 -9.47 -12.81 -10.20
N GLU A 76 -9.17 -12.67 -8.90
CA GLU A 76 -9.67 -13.54 -7.84
C GLU A 76 -10.80 -12.87 -7.05
N VAL A 77 -11.92 -13.57 -6.84
CA VAL A 77 -13.06 -13.09 -6.03
C VAL A 77 -12.72 -13.27 -4.56
N VAL A 78 -12.33 -12.17 -3.90
CA VAL A 78 -11.84 -12.15 -2.50
C VAL A 78 -12.85 -12.74 -1.51
N ASN A 79 -14.14 -12.53 -1.76
CA ASN A 79 -15.24 -13.04 -0.92
C ASN A 79 -15.19 -14.55 -0.72
N ASP A 80 -14.78 -15.30 -1.75
CA ASP A 80 -14.86 -16.76 -1.85
C ASP A 80 -13.55 -17.45 -1.48
N LEU A 81 -12.44 -16.69 -1.36
CA LEU A 81 -11.13 -17.25 -1.08
C LEU A 81 -11.04 -17.83 0.32
N LYS A 82 -10.41 -19.02 0.40
CA LYS A 82 -10.02 -19.63 1.68
C LYS A 82 -8.76 -18.94 2.22
N GLU A 83 -8.49 -19.12 3.50
CA GLU A 83 -7.37 -18.46 4.18
C GLU A 83 -6.00 -18.66 3.46
N ARG A 84 -5.76 -19.87 2.94
CA ARG A 84 -4.52 -20.18 2.20
C ARG A 84 -4.40 -19.37 0.89
N GLU A 85 -5.52 -19.22 0.18
CA GLU A 85 -5.59 -18.44 -1.08
C GLU A 85 -5.48 -16.95 -0.77
N LEU A 86 -6.18 -16.47 0.27
CA LEU A 86 -6.03 -15.10 0.77
C LEU A 86 -4.59 -14.77 1.18
N MET A 87 -3.86 -15.70 1.81
CA MET A 87 -2.45 -15.50 2.12
C MET A 87 -1.60 -15.31 0.85
N GLN A 88 -1.87 -16.06 -0.22
CA GLN A 88 -1.15 -15.89 -1.51
C GLN A 88 -1.51 -14.56 -2.19
N LEU A 89 -2.79 -14.19 -2.17
CA LEU A 89 -3.23 -12.90 -2.70
C LEU A 89 -2.59 -11.73 -1.93
N ARG A 90 -2.54 -11.81 -0.59
CA ARG A 90 -1.93 -10.77 0.26
C ARG A 90 -0.43 -10.57 0.01
N LEU A 91 0.29 -11.56 -0.51
CA LEU A 91 1.69 -11.38 -0.93
C LEU A 91 1.84 -10.47 -2.15
N LYS A 92 0.79 -10.37 -2.97
CA LYS A 92 0.72 -9.48 -4.13
C LYS A 92 0.17 -8.09 -3.79
N ILE A 93 -0.29 -7.89 -2.55
CA ILE A 93 -0.85 -6.63 -2.05
C ILE A 93 0.05 -6.09 -0.95
N GLY A 94 0.68 -4.97 -1.20
CA GLY A 94 1.42 -4.22 -0.20
C GLY A 94 0.49 -3.30 0.60
N PHE A 95 0.57 -3.35 1.93
CA PHE A 95 -0.25 -2.50 2.80
C PHE A 95 0.66 -1.57 3.63
N SER A 96 0.65 -0.27 3.30
CA SER A 96 1.35 0.77 4.05
C SER A 96 0.40 1.42 5.07
N PHE A 97 0.58 1.06 6.34
CA PHE A 97 -0.22 1.56 7.45
C PHE A 97 0.13 2.99 7.85
N GLN A 98 -0.84 3.70 8.43
CA GLN A 98 -0.67 5.06 8.94
C GLN A 98 0.52 5.21 9.90
N ASN A 99 0.80 4.22 10.75
CA ASN A 99 1.90 4.24 11.74
C ASN A 99 3.16 3.47 11.30
N SER A 100 3.36 3.26 9.99
CA SER A 100 4.51 2.55 9.39
C SER A 100 4.68 1.09 9.84
N ALA A 101 4.09 0.67 10.96
CA ALA A 101 4.08 -0.68 11.54
C ALA A 101 5.47 -1.36 11.65
N LEU A 102 6.53 -0.59 11.90
CA LEU A 102 7.88 -1.13 12.09
C LEU A 102 7.97 -1.89 13.42
N TYR A 103 8.81 -2.92 13.46
CA TYR A 103 9.17 -3.61 14.70
C TYR A 103 10.26 -2.79 15.41
N ASP A 104 9.93 -2.20 16.57
CA ASP A 104 10.82 -1.32 17.33
C ASP A 104 12.06 -2.05 17.89
N SER A 105 11.97 -3.38 18.04
CA SER A 105 13.07 -4.25 18.52
C SER A 105 14.02 -4.72 17.41
N MET A 106 13.79 -4.31 16.18
CA MET A 106 14.56 -4.71 15.00
C MET A 106 15.17 -3.49 14.32
N THR A 107 16.40 -3.63 13.83
CA THR A 107 17.03 -2.65 12.94
C THR A 107 16.21 -2.48 11.65
N VAL A 108 16.51 -1.43 10.87
CA VAL A 108 15.92 -1.25 9.53
C VAL A 108 16.18 -2.48 8.66
N ARG A 109 17.40 -3.00 8.63
CA ARG A 109 17.75 -4.24 7.92
C ARG A 109 16.82 -5.39 8.31
N GLU A 110 16.71 -5.67 9.59
CA GLU A 110 15.90 -6.78 10.10
C GLU A 110 14.41 -6.59 9.80
N ASN A 111 13.90 -5.37 9.89
CA ASN A 111 12.53 -5.04 9.48
C ASN A 111 12.25 -5.38 8.01
N LEU A 112 13.24 -5.18 7.11
CA LEU A 112 13.13 -5.48 5.68
C LEU A 112 13.37 -6.96 5.39
N GLU A 113 14.31 -7.61 6.06
CA GLU A 113 14.60 -9.04 5.88
C GLU A 113 13.47 -9.94 6.38
N PHE A 114 12.79 -9.56 7.46
CA PHE A 114 11.77 -10.38 8.11
C PHE A 114 10.67 -10.88 7.14
N PRO A 115 9.99 -10.03 6.33
CA PRO A 115 9.00 -10.51 5.36
C PRO A 115 9.61 -11.37 4.26
N LEU A 116 10.85 -11.14 3.82
CA LEU A 116 11.53 -11.98 2.82
C LEU A 116 11.76 -13.38 3.35
N VAL A 117 12.41 -13.51 4.51
CA VAL A 117 12.77 -14.82 5.11
C VAL A 117 11.51 -15.63 5.42
N ARG A 118 10.43 -14.96 5.84
CA ARG A 118 9.18 -15.64 6.17
C ARG A 118 8.42 -16.17 4.95
N ASN A 119 8.46 -15.43 3.83
CA ASN A 119 7.64 -15.73 2.66
C ASN A 119 8.42 -16.33 1.48
N LYS A 120 9.72 -16.04 1.34
CA LYS A 120 10.59 -16.57 0.28
C LYS A 120 11.69 -17.42 0.89
N ARG A 121 11.39 -18.69 1.16
CA ARG A 121 12.24 -19.61 1.97
C ARG A 121 13.60 -19.99 1.37
N ASN A 122 13.85 -19.76 0.07
CA ASN A 122 15.04 -20.27 -0.63
C ASN A 122 15.99 -19.16 -1.10
N LEU A 123 15.91 -17.95 -0.55
CA LEU A 123 16.83 -16.87 -0.91
C LEU A 123 18.18 -17.08 -0.21
N SER A 124 19.26 -16.96 -0.96
CA SER A 124 20.62 -16.87 -0.42
C SER A 124 20.83 -15.53 0.31
N ARG A 125 21.82 -15.46 1.19
CA ARG A 125 22.16 -14.21 1.88
C ARG A 125 22.49 -13.07 0.91
N ALA A 126 23.13 -13.37 -0.21
CA ALA A 126 23.46 -12.39 -1.25
C ALA A 126 22.20 -11.83 -1.92
N GLU A 127 21.18 -12.67 -2.18
CA GLU A 127 19.90 -12.22 -2.75
C GLU A 127 19.13 -11.37 -1.75
N ILE A 128 19.06 -11.76 -0.47
CA ILE A 128 18.44 -10.97 0.59
C ILE A 128 19.10 -9.58 0.68
N ASN A 129 20.44 -9.53 0.70
CA ASN A 129 21.17 -8.26 0.76
C ASN A 129 20.82 -7.36 -0.43
N ARG A 130 20.77 -7.91 -1.65
CA ARG A 130 20.43 -7.16 -2.86
C ARG A 130 19.02 -6.58 -2.80
N GLU A 131 18.04 -7.39 -2.38
CA GLU A 131 16.64 -6.93 -2.24
C GLU A 131 16.53 -5.80 -1.20
N VAL A 132 17.22 -5.92 -0.06
CA VAL A 132 17.24 -4.90 0.99
C VAL A 132 17.89 -3.60 0.50
N GLU A 133 19.03 -3.70 -0.19
CA GLU A 133 19.73 -2.55 -0.75
C GLU A 133 18.90 -1.84 -1.82
N ASP A 134 18.24 -2.59 -2.73
CA ASP A 134 17.39 -2.02 -3.78
C ASP A 134 16.20 -1.24 -3.21
N VAL A 135 15.48 -1.78 -2.23
CA VAL A 135 14.34 -1.05 -1.67
C VAL A 135 14.77 0.14 -0.82
N LEU A 136 15.92 0.08 -0.12
CA LEU A 136 16.46 1.20 0.63
C LEU A 136 16.93 2.34 -0.29
N GLU A 137 17.56 1.99 -1.41
CA GLU A 137 17.88 2.94 -2.47
C GLU A 137 16.61 3.58 -3.03
N GLY A 138 15.59 2.74 -3.33
CA GLY A 138 14.30 3.17 -3.85
C GLY A 138 13.54 4.16 -2.96
N VAL A 139 13.81 4.17 -1.64
CA VAL A 139 13.22 5.16 -0.70
C VAL A 139 14.22 6.21 -0.23
N GLY A 140 15.46 6.23 -0.78
CA GLY A 140 16.50 7.21 -0.48
C GLY A 140 17.07 7.12 0.95
N LEU A 141 17.15 5.90 1.55
CA LEU A 141 17.56 5.69 2.93
C LEU A 141 18.61 4.56 3.10
N SER A 142 19.49 4.37 2.11
CA SER A 142 20.55 3.34 2.16
C SER A 142 21.44 3.47 3.41
N GLN A 143 21.70 4.71 3.88
CA GLN A 143 22.51 5.00 5.07
C GLN A 143 21.85 4.56 6.39
N ALA A 144 20.52 4.37 6.41
CA ALA A 144 19.77 4.03 7.62
C ALA A 144 19.73 2.52 7.92
N ILE A 145 20.37 1.69 7.12
CA ILE A 145 20.23 0.21 7.13
C ILE A 145 20.48 -0.42 8.51
N ASN A 146 21.39 0.12 9.32
CA ASN A 146 21.74 -0.40 10.64
C ASN A 146 21.06 0.35 11.80
N GLN A 147 20.26 1.38 11.52
CA GLN A 147 19.57 2.17 12.53
C GLN A 147 18.38 1.41 13.12
N MET A 148 18.04 1.73 14.37
CA MET A 148 16.80 1.31 15.01
C MET A 148 15.67 2.27 14.63
N PRO A 149 14.39 1.83 14.62
CA PRO A 149 13.27 2.73 14.39
C PRO A 149 13.23 3.95 15.31
N SER A 150 13.71 3.83 16.55
CA SER A 150 13.80 4.94 17.51
C SER A 150 14.72 6.07 17.06
N GLU A 151 15.71 5.78 16.20
CA GLU A 151 16.70 6.74 15.68
C GLU A 151 16.22 7.47 14.42
N LEU A 152 15.06 7.07 13.86
CA LEU A 152 14.50 7.61 12.62
C LEU A 152 13.51 8.75 12.90
N SER A 153 13.53 9.78 12.04
CA SER A 153 12.48 10.80 12.00
C SER A 153 11.12 10.20 11.56
N GLY A 154 10.02 10.94 11.77
CA GLY A 154 8.68 10.50 11.32
C GLY A 154 8.61 10.20 9.82
N GLY A 155 9.19 11.07 8.99
CA GLY A 155 9.27 10.87 7.53
C GLY A 155 10.12 9.65 7.14
N GLN A 156 11.27 9.46 7.81
CA GLN A 156 12.11 8.28 7.60
C GLN A 156 11.39 6.98 7.98
N LYS A 157 10.67 6.95 9.11
CA LYS A 157 9.83 5.79 9.48
C LYS A 157 8.79 5.46 8.42
N LYS A 158 8.13 6.49 7.83
CA LYS A 158 7.18 6.30 6.71
C LYS A 158 7.86 5.70 5.49
N ARG A 159 9.02 6.22 5.08
CA ARG A 159 9.80 5.70 3.95
C ARG A 159 10.23 4.25 4.17
N ILE A 160 10.71 3.88 5.36
CA ILE A 160 11.06 2.49 5.69
C ILE A 160 9.81 1.60 5.73
N GLY A 161 8.65 2.10 6.21
CA GLY A 161 7.37 1.38 6.14
C GLY A 161 6.98 1.06 4.69
N ILE A 162 7.16 2.00 3.76
CA ILE A 162 6.95 1.79 2.32
C ILE A 162 7.97 0.75 1.79
N ALA A 163 9.26 0.89 2.08
CA ALA A 163 10.29 -0.08 1.68
C ALA A 163 9.99 -1.50 2.17
N ARG A 164 9.55 -1.65 3.43
CA ARG A 164 9.17 -2.93 4.01
C ARG A 164 7.99 -3.58 3.29
N THR A 165 7.10 -2.78 2.74
CA THR A 165 5.97 -3.26 1.94
C THR A 165 6.45 -3.68 0.54
N LEU A 166 7.35 -2.90 -0.06
CA LEU A 166 7.90 -3.14 -1.41
C LEU A 166 8.83 -4.35 -1.51
N ILE A 167 9.43 -4.77 -0.39
CA ILE A 167 10.44 -5.84 -0.39
C ILE A 167 9.92 -7.18 -0.96
N LEU A 168 8.61 -7.41 -0.90
CA LEU A 168 7.96 -8.59 -1.48
C LEU A 168 7.60 -8.42 -2.95
N ARG A 169 7.82 -7.23 -3.54
CA ARG A 169 7.45 -6.88 -4.93
C ARG A 169 5.96 -7.06 -5.19
N PRO A 170 5.09 -6.34 -4.47
CA PRO A 170 3.65 -6.44 -4.67
C PRO A 170 3.24 -5.81 -6.02
N ASP A 171 2.15 -6.33 -6.61
CA ASP A 171 1.52 -5.76 -7.80
C ASP A 171 0.65 -4.54 -7.46
N ILE A 172 0.09 -4.54 -6.24
CA ILE A 172 -0.82 -3.49 -5.75
C ILE A 172 -0.29 -2.91 -4.44
N MET A 173 -0.33 -1.59 -4.31
CA MET A 173 -0.01 -0.87 -3.07
C MET A 173 -1.27 -0.20 -2.49
N LEU A 174 -1.54 -0.45 -1.21
CA LEU A 174 -2.62 0.19 -0.45
C LEU A 174 -1.98 1.13 0.59
N TYR A 175 -2.19 2.43 0.44
CA TYR A 175 -1.68 3.45 1.36
C TYR A 175 -2.81 3.98 2.24
N ASP A 176 -2.69 3.84 3.56
CA ASP A 176 -3.65 4.40 4.52
C ASP A 176 -3.05 5.64 5.18
N GLU A 177 -3.51 6.84 4.74
CA GLU A 177 -3.09 8.15 5.24
C GLU A 177 -1.55 8.30 5.26
N PRO A 178 -0.85 8.18 4.10
CA PRO A 178 0.61 8.10 4.06
C PRO A 178 1.33 9.34 4.61
N THR A 179 0.70 10.51 4.53
CA THR A 179 1.26 11.80 4.97
C THR A 179 0.74 12.27 6.33
N ALA A 180 -0.13 11.49 6.99
CA ALA A 180 -0.71 11.89 8.26
C ALA A 180 0.35 12.13 9.36
N GLY A 181 0.25 13.29 10.04
CA GLY A 181 1.13 13.65 11.14
C GLY A 181 2.53 14.14 10.75
N LEU A 182 2.76 14.42 9.46
CA LEU A 182 4.01 14.96 8.95
C LEU A 182 3.89 16.48 8.68
N ASP A 183 5.02 17.16 8.70
CA ASP A 183 5.12 18.55 8.27
C ASP A 183 4.95 18.69 6.75
N PRO A 184 4.62 19.89 6.22
CA PRO A 184 4.31 20.07 4.80
C PRO A 184 5.46 19.68 3.85
N ILE A 185 6.72 19.88 4.23
CA ILE A 185 7.87 19.54 3.40
C ILE A 185 7.99 18.02 3.29
N THR A 186 7.93 17.34 4.42
CA THR A 186 7.97 15.87 4.48
C THR A 186 6.76 15.25 3.75
N CYS A 187 5.56 15.89 3.80
CA CYS A 187 4.40 15.45 3.01
C CYS A 187 4.70 15.46 1.51
N LEU A 188 5.32 16.53 0.99
CA LEU A 188 5.73 16.61 -0.42
C LEU A 188 6.71 15.49 -0.80
N GLU A 189 7.69 15.22 0.07
CA GLU A 189 8.66 14.14 -0.14
C GLU A 189 8.02 12.77 -0.20
N ILE A 190 7.06 12.47 0.69
CA ILE A 190 6.34 11.19 0.69
C ILE A 190 5.45 11.06 -0.55
N ASN A 191 4.76 12.14 -0.96
CA ASN A 191 3.94 12.14 -2.17
C ASN A 191 4.79 11.91 -3.43
N THR A 192 5.97 12.55 -3.52
CA THR A 192 6.93 12.31 -4.60
C THR A 192 7.39 10.86 -4.60
N LEU A 193 7.73 10.31 -3.43
CA LEU A 193 8.15 8.91 -3.30
C LEU A 193 7.05 7.93 -3.76
N ILE A 194 5.77 8.18 -3.47
CA ILE A 194 4.67 7.32 -3.94
C ILE A 194 4.66 7.24 -5.47
N ASN A 195 4.83 8.37 -6.17
CA ASN A 195 4.90 8.40 -7.63
C ASN A 195 6.16 7.71 -8.17
N GLU A 196 7.32 7.90 -7.53
CA GLU A 196 8.57 7.22 -7.90
C GLU A 196 8.46 5.70 -7.72
N VAL A 197 7.84 5.24 -6.64
CA VAL A 197 7.55 3.83 -6.37
C VAL A 197 6.67 3.23 -7.47
N GLN A 198 5.57 3.89 -7.83
CA GLN A 198 4.69 3.46 -8.92
C GLN A 198 5.48 3.28 -10.22
N GLN A 199 6.32 4.26 -10.58
CA GLN A 199 7.10 4.22 -11.83
C GLN A 199 8.21 3.15 -11.80
N ARG A 200 8.96 3.05 -10.69
CA ARG A 200 10.10 2.13 -10.54
C ARG A 200 9.65 0.69 -10.45
N TYR A 201 8.60 0.42 -9.65
CA TYR A 201 8.16 -0.95 -9.34
C TYR A 201 6.92 -1.39 -10.15
N LYS A 202 6.37 -0.50 -11.00
CA LYS A 202 5.20 -0.77 -11.85
C LYS A 202 3.97 -1.21 -11.04
N THR A 203 3.77 -0.62 -9.86
CA THR A 203 2.64 -0.94 -8.98
C THR A 203 1.40 -0.15 -9.38
N SER A 204 0.22 -0.73 -9.13
CA SER A 204 -1.05 0.01 -9.11
C SER A 204 -1.40 0.36 -7.67
N SER A 205 -1.98 1.53 -7.38
CA SER A 205 -2.12 1.94 -5.98
C SER A 205 -3.51 2.49 -5.64
N ILE A 206 -3.99 2.19 -4.43
CA ILE A 206 -5.07 2.95 -3.79
C ILE A 206 -4.47 3.77 -2.65
N ILE A 207 -4.63 5.09 -2.72
CA ILE A 207 -4.16 6.03 -1.71
C ILE A 207 -5.37 6.63 -0.98
N ILE A 208 -5.51 6.28 0.30
CA ILE A 208 -6.52 6.87 1.17
C ILE A 208 -5.94 8.10 1.83
N THR A 209 -6.62 9.24 1.69
CA THR A 209 -6.22 10.48 2.35
C THR A 209 -7.42 11.40 2.62
N HIS A 210 -7.26 12.32 3.56
CA HIS A 210 -8.14 13.46 3.75
C HIS A 210 -7.47 14.78 3.31
N ASP A 211 -6.21 14.70 2.83
CA ASP A 211 -5.43 15.85 2.37
C ASP A 211 -5.60 16.05 0.86
N LEU A 212 -6.14 17.21 0.49
CA LEU A 212 -6.36 17.61 -0.90
C LEU A 212 -5.03 17.83 -1.67
N ALA A 213 -3.97 18.28 -0.99
CA ALA A 213 -2.68 18.50 -1.63
C ALA A 213 -2.05 17.15 -2.00
N CYS A 214 -2.09 16.18 -1.08
CA CYS A 214 -1.69 14.80 -1.36
C CYS A 214 -2.49 14.24 -2.55
N ALA A 215 -3.84 14.31 -2.50
CA ALA A 215 -4.70 13.78 -3.54
C ALA A 215 -4.38 14.32 -4.95
N LYS A 216 -4.14 15.63 -5.07
CA LYS A 216 -3.78 16.28 -6.34
C LYS A 216 -2.38 15.92 -6.86
N MET A 217 -1.49 15.54 -5.97
CA MET A 217 -0.10 15.26 -6.32
C MET A 217 0.12 13.82 -6.73
N VAL A 218 -0.57 12.87 -6.09
CA VAL A 218 -0.35 11.44 -6.30
C VAL A 218 -1.40 10.78 -7.19
N GLY A 219 -2.60 11.37 -7.34
CA GLY A 219 -3.67 10.82 -8.17
C GLY A 219 -3.45 11.07 -9.68
N ASP A 220 -3.83 10.09 -10.49
CA ASP A 220 -3.85 10.15 -11.95
C ASP A 220 -5.09 10.84 -12.50
#